data_35564ed1c763cfd82de3a918e81516b7
#
_entry.id   35564ed1c763cfd82de3a918e81516b7
#
_cell.length_a   1.000
_cell.length_b   1.000
_cell.length_c   1.000
_cell.angle_alpha   90.00
_cell.angle_beta   90.00
_cell.angle_gamma   90.00
#
_symmetry.space_group_name_H-M   'P 1'
#
loop_
_entity.id
_entity.type
_entity.pdbx_description
1 polymer ?
#
loop_
_entity_poly.entity_id
_entity_poly.type
_entity_poly.pdbx_seq_one_letter_code
_entity_poly.pdbx_strand_id
1 'polypeptide(L)'
;MKKSINRFCSHFSAWTRPAALVLALATTAAGPALAQENVKAATDCAYFPFSFRDADSVLKGYEVDLGEEMARRANFKIEWVCQKFDGLIPSLLANKFDLILSTMSITDERRKSIDFSVSYRVSVGQFVGPKGKVHNLFNSDGTPNSAGFKGLRVGLARASTYDNWMQAKVPDAVIVRYDTDVQMHLELKAGRVDVLMTNPLKVYLEFLSKPDGGGFEVIGPQIKDEKYFGIGVGAGLRKGNDALLKRIDTAINDMKKDGTLDRYSKKYFPFAIY
;
A
#
# COMPACT_ATOMS: atom_id res chain seq x y z
N MET A 1 -44.61 32.41 98.36
CA MET A 1 -43.43 32.53 99.27
C MET A 1 -42.18 32.50 98.42
N LYS A 2 -41.50 33.64 98.37
CA LYS A 2 -40.08 33.82 98.66
C LYS A 2 -39.14 32.84 97.91
N LYS A 3 -38.12 33.19 97.21
CA LYS A 3 -37.11 34.30 97.10
C LYS A 3 -36.25 34.01 95.88
N SER A 4 -35.94 34.99 94.99
CA SER A 4 -34.78 35.86 95.01
C SER A 4 -33.46 35.13 94.73
N ILE A 5 -32.68 35.54 93.84
CA ILE A 5 -31.61 36.43 93.71
C ILE A 5 -30.50 35.93 92.80
N ASN A 6 -30.08 36.82 91.95
CA ASN A 6 -28.74 37.26 91.45
C ASN A 6 -27.85 36.42 90.51
N ARG A 7 -27.70 37.04 89.39
CA ARG A 7 -26.42 37.66 88.87
C ARG A 7 -25.19 36.80 88.82
N PHE A 8 -24.68 36.58 87.63
CA PHE A 8 -23.37 37.18 87.30
C PHE A 8 -23.09 37.13 85.81
N CYS A 9 -22.64 38.24 85.25
CA CYS A 9 -22.08 38.42 83.87
C CYS A 9 -20.75 37.71 83.75
N SER A 10 -20.53 37.14 82.57
CA SER A 10 -19.17 37.14 82.00
C SER A 10 -19.25 37.10 80.50
N HIS A 11 -18.71 38.13 79.90
CA HIS A 11 -18.49 38.24 78.48
C HIS A 11 -17.50 37.18 78.02
N PHE A 12 -17.87 36.39 76.95
CA PHE A 12 -16.86 35.77 76.12
C PHE A 12 -17.18 36.11 74.68
N SER A 13 -16.41 36.97 74.10
CA SER A 13 -16.38 37.30 72.68
C SER A 13 -15.82 36.13 71.91
N ALA A 14 -16.67 35.44 71.16
CA ALA A 14 -16.25 34.44 70.24
C ALA A 14 -15.97 35.08 68.87
N TRP A 15 -14.69 35.08 68.51
CA TRP A 15 -14.19 35.45 67.17
C TRP A 15 -14.69 34.45 66.13
N THR A 16 -15.64 34.86 65.33
CA THR A 16 -15.99 34.13 64.10
C THR A 16 -14.93 34.41 63.01
N ARG A 17 -14.05 33.45 62.75
CA ARG A 17 -13.18 33.43 61.57
C ARG A 17 -14.01 33.05 60.36
N PRO A 18 -14.05 33.81 59.26
CA PRO A 18 -14.62 33.34 58.01
C PRO A 18 -13.66 32.32 57.41
N ALA A 19 -14.12 31.09 57.27
CA ALA A 19 -13.45 30.08 56.47
C ALA A 19 -13.59 30.49 55.00
N ALA A 20 -12.54 31.03 54.43
CA ALA A 20 -12.44 31.28 53.00
C ALA A 20 -12.32 29.92 52.27
N LEU A 21 -13.43 29.50 51.66
CA LEU A 21 -13.46 28.34 50.79
C LEU A 21 -12.73 28.70 49.48
N VAL A 22 -11.46 28.34 49.39
CA VAL A 22 -10.69 28.43 48.12
C VAL A 22 -11.17 27.32 47.19
N LEU A 23 -12.10 27.68 46.32
CA LEU A 23 -12.52 26.82 45.22
C LEU A 23 -11.41 26.83 44.15
N ALA A 24 -10.49 25.86 44.23
CA ALA A 24 -9.48 25.64 43.19
C ALA A 24 -10.20 25.18 41.91
N LEU A 25 -10.44 26.11 40.99
CA LEU A 25 -10.80 25.77 39.61
C LEU A 25 -9.62 25.03 38.97
N ALA A 26 -9.65 23.70 38.98
CA ALA A 26 -8.82 22.90 38.13
C ALA A 26 -9.28 23.12 36.69
N THR A 27 -8.74 24.12 36.01
CA THR A 27 -8.85 24.28 34.58
C THR A 27 -8.08 23.10 33.94
N THR A 28 -8.76 22.01 33.66
CA THR A 28 -8.26 21.00 32.76
C THR A 28 -8.04 21.69 31.42
N ALA A 29 -6.81 21.99 31.09
CA ALA A 29 -6.38 22.39 29.76
C ALA A 29 -6.64 21.19 28.84
N ALA A 30 -7.88 21.06 28.36
CA ALA A 30 -8.16 20.24 27.18
C ALA A 30 -7.42 20.92 26.04
N GLY A 31 -6.18 20.48 25.78
CA GLY A 31 -5.47 20.87 24.56
C GLY A 31 -6.40 20.62 23.36
N PRO A 32 -6.33 21.45 22.32
CA PRO A 32 -7.14 21.23 21.12
C PRO A 32 -6.88 19.80 20.66
N ALA A 33 -7.90 18.97 20.70
CA ALA A 33 -7.88 17.70 20.00
C ALA A 33 -7.70 18.05 18.53
N LEU A 34 -6.46 17.98 18.03
CA LEU A 34 -6.18 18.15 16.60
C LEU A 34 -7.04 17.11 15.88
N ALA A 35 -8.04 17.59 15.17
CA ALA A 35 -8.86 16.74 14.34
C ALA A 35 -7.92 15.94 13.43
N GLN A 36 -8.04 14.62 13.46
CA GLN A 36 -7.18 13.74 12.68
C GLN A 36 -7.38 14.07 11.20
N GLU A 37 -6.28 14.35 10.49
CA GLU A 37 -6.28 14.69 9.06
C GLU A 37 -6.91 13.56 8.24
N ASN A 38 -7.77 13.89 7.26
CA ASN A 38 -8.27 12.92 6.30
C ASN A 38 -7.36 12.91 5.07
N VAL A 39 -6.82 11.76 4.72
CA VAL A 39 -5.95 11.55 3.55
C VAL A 39 -6.66 10.60 2.59
N LYS A 40 -6.89 11.07 1.37
CA LYS A 40 -7.43 10.23 0.30
C LYS A 40 -6.32 9.38 -0.30
N ALA A 41 -6.44 8.06 -0.19
CA ALA A 41 -5.49 7.11 -0.77
C ALA A 41 -6.11 6.33 -1.92
N ALA A 42 -5.45 6.35 -3.07
CA ALA A 42 -5.90 5.61 -4.24
C ALA A 42 -5.19 4.26 -4.37
N THR A 43 -5.95 3.26 -4.76
CA THR A 43 -5.47 1.93 -5.09
C THR A 43 -6.21 1.34 -6.29
N ASP A 44 -5.62 0.34 -6.95
CA ASP A 44 -6.32 -0.47 -7.93
C ASP A 44 -7.14 -1.53 -7.20
N CYS A 45 -8.46 -1.36 -7.23
CA CYS A 45 -9.39 -2.22 -6.49
C CYS A 45 -9.66 -3.58 -7.16
N ALA A 46 -8.87 -3.95 -8.17
CA ALA A 46 -8.96 -5.21 -8.90
C ALA A 46 -7.65 -6.02 -8.88
N TYR A 47 -6.74 -5.72 -7.95
CA TYR A 47 -5.39 -6.30 -7.89
C TYR A 47 -5.24 -7.27 -6.70
N PHE A 48 -5.85 -8.46 -6.79
CA PHE A 48 -5.73 -9.53 -5.77
C PHE A 48 -4.28 -10.04 -5.64
N PRO A 49 -3.78 -10.37 -4.44
CA PRO A 49 -4.36 -10.16 -3.11
C PRO A 49 -3.93 -8.84 -2.46
N PHE A 50 -3.40 -7.89 -3.24
CA PHE A 50 -2.86 -6.63 -2.73
C PHE A 50 -3.95 -5.61 -2.41
N SER A 51 -4.86 -5.36 -3.36
CA SER A 51 -6.02 -4.48 -3.19
C SER A 51 -7.15 -4.94 -4.13
N PHE A 52 -8.23 -5.40 -3.56
CA PHE A 52 -9.35 -5.96 -4.32
C PHE A 52 -10.66 -5.81 -3.56
N ARG A 53 -11.77 -5.85 -4.29
CA ARG A 53 -13.09 -5.97 -3.67
C ARG A 53 -13.48 -7.44 -3.54
N ASP A 54 -13.96 -7.81 -2.36
CA ASP A 54 -14.52 -9.14 -2.13
C ASP A 54 -15.95 -9.27 -2.72
N ALA A 55 -16.60 -10.41 -2.47
CA ALA A 55 -17.96 -10.69 -2.94
C ALA A 55 -19.00 -9.68 -2.42
N ASP A 56 -18.76 -9.10 -1.25
CA ASP A 56 -19.62 -8.08 -0.62
C ASP A 56 -19.22 -6.66 -1.05
N SER A 57 -18.36 -6.52 -2.06
CA SER A 57 -17.82 -5.24 -2.54
C SER A 57 -16.96 -4.48 -1.53
N VAL A 58 -16.53 -5.11 -0.45
CA VAL A 58 -15.64 -4.53 0.55
C VAL A 58 -14.21 -4.53 0.04
N LEU A 59 -13.54 -3.38 0.12
CA LEU A 59 -12.13 -3.26 -0.24
C LEU A 59 -11.26 -3.96 0.79
N LYS A 60 -10.41 -4.87 0.35
CA LYS A 60 -9.51 -5.71 1.16
C LYS A 60 -8.18 -5.91 0.45
N GLY A 61 -7.21 -6.42 1.19
CA GLY A 61 -5.92 -6.85 0.64
C GLY A 61 -4.73 -6.37 1.45
N TYR A 62 -3.55 -6.84 1.05
CA TYR A 62 -2.30 -6.49 1.72
C TYR A 62 -2.04 -4.98 1.78
N GLU A 63 -2.25 -4.26 0.67
CA GLU A 63 -2.05 -2.80 0.59
C GLU A 63 -3.08 -2.04 1.44
N VAL A 64 -4.28 -2.59 1.57
CA VAL A 64 -5.35 -1.98 2.39
C VAL A 64 -5.00 -2.10 3.86
N ASP A 65 -4.69 -3.31 4.33
CA ASP A 65 -4.29 -3.53 5.74
C ASP A 65 -3.03 -2.74 6.11
N LEU A 66 -2.05 -2.70 5.19
CA LEU A 66 -0.83 -1.93 5.36
C LEU A 66 -1.13 -0.42 5.45
N GLY A 67 -2.00 0.08 4.59
CA GLY A 67 -2.42 1.48 4.55
C GLY A 67 -3.14 1.91 5.81
N GLU A 68 -4.06 1.10 6.32
CA GLU A 68 -4.77 1.36 7.58
C GLU A 68 -3.82 1.41 8.78
N GLU A 69 -2.88 0.49 8.86
CA GLU A 69 -1.87 0.50 9.93
C GLU A 69 -0.89 1.66 9.78
N MET A 70 -0.51 2.00 8.56
CA MET A 70 0.30 3.18 8.26
C MET A 70 -0.43 4.47 8.68
N ALA A 71 -1.71 4.60 8.34
CA ALA A 71 -2.53 5.75 8.70
C ALA A 71 -2.65 5.90 10.23
N ARG A 72 -2.89 4.79 10.93
CA ARG A 72 -2.95 4.76 12.39
C ARG A 72 -1.65 5.26 13.04
N ARG A 73 -0.48 4.80 12.55
CA ARG A 73 0.84 5.20 13.07
C ARG A 73 1.21 6.63 12.69
N ALA A 74 0.87 7.05 11.49
CA ALA A 74 1.14 8.38 10.98
C ALA A 74 0.09 9.43 11.41
N ASN A 75 -0.88 9.03 12.25
CA ASN A 75 -1.95 9.87 12.80
C ASN A 75 -2.79 10.61 11.75
N PHE A 76 -3.32 9.86 10.77
CA PHE A 76 -4.34 10.34 9.84
C PHE A 76 -5.44 9.29 9.64
N LYS A 77 -6.59 9.71 9.11
CA LYS A 77 -7.65 8.81 8.62
C LYS A 77 -7.47 8.60 7.14
N ILE A 78 -7.64 7.35 6.70
CA ILE A 78 -7.56 7.03 5.29
C ILE A 78 -8.96 6.95 4.67
N GLU A 79 -9.13 7.57 3.50
CA GLU A 79 -10.31 7.45 2.65
C GLU A 79 -9.87 6.78 1.35
N TRP A 80 -10.38 5.57 1.08
CA TRP A 80 -9.95 4.81 -0.10
C TRP A 80 -10.67 5.24 -1.37
N VAL A 81 -9.90 5.44 -2.43
CA VAL A 81 -10.36 5.75 -3.78
C VAL A 81 -9.93 4.65 -4.74
N CYS A 82 -10.88 4.07 -5.48
CA CYS A 82 -10.55 3.12 -6.54
C CYS A 82 -10.17 3.86 -7.82
N GLN A 83 -9.00 3.56 -8.35
CA GLN A 83 -8.48 4.13 -9.60
C GLN A 83 -7.71 3.06 -10.36
N LYS A 84 -7.95 2.91 -11.66
CA LYS A 84 -7.13 2.04 -12.51
C LYS A 84 -5.66 2.45 -12.45
N PHE A 85 -4.76 1.46 -12.52
CA PHE A 85 -3.34 1.65 -12.29
C PHE A 85 -2.71 2.73 -13.18
N ASP A 86 -3.04 2.75 -14.47
CA ASP A 86 -2.54 3.73 -15.44
C ASP A 86 -2.96 5.18 -15.15
N GLY A 87 -4.10 5.35 -14.48
CA GLY A 87 -4.65 6.64 -14.06
C GLY A 87 -4.13 7.16 -12.71
N LEU A 88 -3.36 6.38 -11.94
CA LEU A 88 -2.97 6.75 -10.57
C LEU A 88 -2.10 8.01 -10.53
N ILE A 89 -0.97 8.04 -11.24
CA ILE A 89 -0.08 9.22 -11.24
C ILE A 89 -0.77 10.46 -11.84
N PRO A 90 -1.41 10.40 -13.01
CA PRO A 90 -2.14 11.56 -13.54
C PRO A 90 -3.21 12.11 -12.58
N SER A 91 -3.96 11.24 -11.91
CA SER A 91 -5.01 11.66 -10.97
C SER A 91 -4.44 12.24 -9.67
N LEU A 92 -3.30 11.71 -9.17
CA LEU A 92 -2.56 12.30 -8.04
C LEU A 92 -2.10 13.73 -8.37
N LEU A 93 -1.52 13.94 -9.55
CA LEU A 93 -1.07 15.26 -10.01
C LEU A 93 -2.24 16.22 -10.24
N ALA A 94 -3.41 15.70 -10.61
CA ALA A 94 -4.66 16.48 -10.72
C ALA A 94 -5.38 16.69 -9.37
N ASN A 95 -4.74 16.40 -8.22
CA ASN A 95 -5.28 16.58 -6.87
C ASN A 95 -6.60 15.83 -6.58
N LYS A 96 -6.84 14.69 -7.24
CA LYS A 96 -8.05 13.87 -6.96
C LYS A 96 -7.93 13.07 -5.67
N PHE A 97 -6.73 12.81 -5.23
CA PHE A 97 -6.37 12.16 -3.97
C PHE A 97 -4.94 12.59 -3.56
N ASP A 98 -4.49 12.17 -2.38
CA ASP A 98 -3.26 12.67 -1.74
C ASP A 98 -2.14 11.62 -1.75
N LEU A 99 -2.50 10.34 -1.81
CA LEU A 99 -1.61 9.21 -1.61
C LEU A 99 -1.93 8.10 -2.63
N ILE A 100 -0.91 7.44 -3.15
CA ILE A 100 -1.03 6.19 -3.91
C ILE A 100 -0.52 5.04 -3.04
N LEU A 101 -1.37 4.05 -2.79
CA LEU A 101 -1.04 2.77 -2.17
C LEU A 101 -1.55 1.65 -3.08
N SER A 102 -0.75 1.30 -4.09
CA SER A 102 -1.17 0.40 -5.18
C SER A 102 0.00 -0.38 -5.79
N THR A 103 0.83 -0.97 -4.95
CA THR A 103 2.02 -1.73 -5.38
C THR A 103 2.92 -0.97 -6.38
N MET A 104 2.98 0.35 -6.26
CA MET A 104 3.69 1.19 -7.22
C MET A 104 5.20 1.12 -7.02
N SER A 105 5.91 0.62 -8.02
CA SER A 105 7.38 0.53 -8.02
C SER A 105 8.01 1.91 -8.00
N ILE A 106 9.03 2.07 -7.16
CA ILE A 106 9.83 3.29 -7.00
C ILE A 106 10.89 3.33 -8.12
N THR A 107 10.55 3.93 -9.25
CA THR A 107 11.48 4.08 -10.38
C THR A 107 11.95 5.53 -10.53
N ASP A 108 13.15 5.73 -11.11
CA ASP A 108 13.67 7.07 -11.40
C ASP A 108 12.73 7.87 -12.30
N GLU A 109 12.09 7.21 -13.28
CA GLU A 109 11.14 7.87 -14.16
C GLU A 109 9.93 8.44 -13.40
N ARG A 110 9.34 7.65 -12.50
CA ARG A 110 8.21 8.09 -11.66
C ARG A 110 8.64 9.16 -10.67
N ARG A 111 9.86 9.08 -10.12
CA ARG A 111 10.43 10.09 -9.21
C ARG A 111 10.59 11.46 -9.86
N LYS A 112 10.63 11.57 -11.18
CA LYS A 112 10.62 12.87 -11.86
C LYS A 112 9.32 13.65 -11.59
N SER A 113 8.20 12.95 -11.43
CA SER A 113 6.86 13.54 -11.31
C SER A 113 6.29 13.54 -9.90
N ILE A 114 6.58 12.52 -9.10
CA ILE A 114 6.03 12.31 -7.75
C ILE A 114 7.14 11.92 -6.77
N ASP A 115 6.87 12.08 -5.47
CA ASP A 115 7.72 11.57 -4.40
C ASP A 115 7.25 10.20 -3.95
N PHE A 116 8.14 9.44 -3.35
CA PHE A 116 7.89 8.11 -2.82
C PHE A 116 8.38 7.98 -1.39
N SER A 117 7.66 7.21 -0.61
CA SER A 117 8.13 6.74 0.69
C SER A 117 9.33 5.80 0.56
N VAL A 118 9.93 5.45 1.70
CA VAL A 118 10.81 4.28 1.79
C VAL A 118 10.08 3.04 1.29
N SER A 119 10.81 2.12 0.65
CA SER A 119 10.22 0.88 0.13
C SER A 119 9.70 -0.01 1.27
N TYR A 120 8.54 -0.62 1.08
CA TYR A 120 7.96 -1.61 2.00
C TYR A 120 7.85 -3.02 1.39
N ARG A 121 8.25 -3.21 0.11
CA ARG A 121 8.20 -4.49 -0.59
C ARG A 121 9.16 -4.51 -1.79
N VAL A 122 9.65 -5.70 -2.16
CA VAL A 122 10.45 -5.88 -3.38
C VAL A 122 9.59 -5.81 -4.65
N SER A 123 10.21 -5.44 -5.77
CA SER A 123 9.60 -5.41 -7.10
C SER A 123 10.37 -6.34 -8.03
N VAL A 124 9.67 -7.34 -8.60
CA VAL A 124 10.23 -8.33 -9.52
C VAL A 124 9.19 -8.69 -10.59
N GLY A 125 9.67 -9.17 -11.74
CA GLY A 125 8.83 -9.68 -12.81
C GLY A 125 9.10 -11.14 -13.12
N GLN A 126 8.13 -11.82 -13.73
CA GLN A 126 8.28 -13.19 -14.19
C GLN A 126 7.38 -13.48 -15.40
N PHE A 127 7.83 -14.37 -16.27
CA PHE A 127 7.00 -14.86 -17.35
C PHE A 127 6.19 -16.09 -16.93
N VAL A 128 4.99 -16.20 -17.49
CA VAL A 128 4.08 -17.33 -17.31
C VAL A 128 3.48 -17.68 -18.67
N GLY A 129 3.41 -18.96 -18.99
CA GLY A 129 2.83 -19.43 -20.24
C GLY A 129 2.40 -20.89 -20.16
N PRO A 130 1.85 -21.43 -21.26
CA PRO A 130 1.42 -22.82 -21.35
C PRO A 130 2.59 -23.79 -21.12
N LYS A 131 2.36 -24.85 -20.32
CA LYS A 131 3.36 -25.87 -20.00
C LYS A 131 3.97 -26.48 -21.25
N GLY A 132 5.32 -26.49 -21.29
CA GLY A 132 6.08 -27.11 -22.36
C GLY A 132 5.85 -26.52 -23.76
N LYS A 133 5.29 -25.31 -23.89
CA LYS A 133 5.01 -24.68 -25.18
C LYS A 133 5.96 -23.55 -25.54
N VAL A 134 6.50 -22.86 -24.56
CA VAL A 134 7.36 -21.69 -24.77
C VAL A 134 8.73 -21.98 -24.20
N HIS A 135 9.74 -21.92 -25.05
CA HIS A 135 11.12 -22.25 -24.71
C HIS A 135 12.06 -21.13 -25.17
N ASN A 136 13.28 -21.16 -24.67
CA ASN A 136 14.37 -20.30 -25.12
C ASN A 136 14.15 -18.78 -24.94
N LEU A 137 13.31 -18.38 -23.96
CA LEU A 137 13.14 -16.95 -23.64
C LEU A 137 14.39 -16.34 -22.96
N PHE A 138 15.27 -17.17 -22.43
CA PHE A 138 16.46 -16.75 -21.73
C PHE A 138 17.68 -17.48 -22.24
N ASN A 139 18.80 -16.79 -22.30
CA ASN A 139 20.13 -17.34 -22.49
C ASN A 139 20.59 -18.08 -21.22
N SER A 140 21.68 -18.83 -21.31
CA SER A 140 22.25 -19.57 -20.18
C SER A 140 22.70 -18.69 -19.01
N ASP A 141 23.00 -17.43 -19.28
CA ASP A 141 23.36 -16.41 -18.27
C ASP A 141 22.14 -15.72 -17.62
N GLY A 142 20.92 -16.11 -18.00
CA GLY A 142 19.66 -15.55 -17.50
C GLY A 142 19.25 -14.23 -18.18
N THR A 143 19.98 -13.77 -19.19
CA THR A 143 19.56 -12.60 -19.98
C THR A 143 18.46 -12.96 -20.97
N PRO A 144 17.58 -12.00 -21.36
CA PRO A 144 16.55 -12.25 -22.38
C PRO A 144 17.16 -12.66 -23.72
N ASN A 145 16.61 -13.69 -24.33
CA ASN A 145 16.99 -14.11 -25.68
C ASN A 145 16.04 -13.47 -26.70
N SER A 146 16.48 -12.39 -27.35
CA SER A 146 15.67 -11.66 -28.32
C SER A 146 15.07 -12.53 -29.40
N ALA A 147 15.81 -13.56 -29.88
CA ALA A 147 15.29 -14.49 -30.89
C ALA A 147 14.09 -15.29 -30.38
N GLY A 148 14.09 -15.70 -29.10
CA GLY A 148 12.98 -16.39 -28.46
C GLY A 148 11.72 -15.55 -28.29
N PHE A 149 11.87 -14.22 -28.26
CA PHE A 149 10.76 -13.28 -28.15
C PHE A 149 10.22 -12.78 -29.49
N LYS A 150 10.90 -13.04 -30.60
CA LYS A 150 10.52 -12.51 -31.91
C LYS A 150 9.12 -12.95 -32.31
N GLY A 151 8.19 -11.97 -32.42
CA GLY A 151 6.80 -12.21 -32.78
C GLY A 151 5.96 -12.84 -31.67
N LEU A 152 6.54 -13.14 -30.49
CA LEU A 152 5.81 -13.68 -29.36
C LEU A 152 4.84 -12.62 -28.78
N ARG A 153 3.58 -12.99 -28.61
CA ARG A 153 2.56 -12.10 -28.02
C ARG A 153 2.65 -12.15 -26.50
N VAL A 154 3.08 -11.05 -25.91
CA VAL A 154 3.28 -10.94 -24.47
C VAL A 154 2.20 -10.05 -23.85
N GLY A 155 1.35 -10.63 -23.00
CA GLY A 155 0.34 -9.91 -22.23
C GLY A 155 0.94 -9.31 -20.97
N LEU A 156 0.63 -8.04 -20.68
CA LEU A 156 1.06 -7.34 -19.47
C LEU A 156 0.08 -6.23 -19.08
N ALA A 157 0.19 -5.75 -17.84
CA ALA A 157 -0.61 -4.65 -17.34
C ALA A 157 -0.13 -3.32 -17.96
N ARG A 158 -1.07 -2.51 -18.44
CA ARG A 158 -0.83 -1.18 -19.03
C ARG A 158 -0.11 -0.26 -18.01
N ALA A 159 0.84 0.54 -18.49
CA ALA A 159 1.63 1.48 -17.70
C ALA A 159 2.42 0.85 -16.54
N SER A 160 2.56 -0.48 -16.56
CA SER A 160 3.39 -1.20 -15.59
C SER A 160 4.88 -1.04 -15.91
N THR A 161 5.73 -1.35 -14.94
CA THR A 161 7.18 -1.42 -15.15
C THR A 161 7.58 -2.56 -16.09
N TYR A 162 6.75 -3.57 -16.23
CA TYR A 162 6.93 -4.67 -17.18
C TYR A 162 6.86 -4.19 -18.63
N ASP A 163 5.94 -3.26 -18.92
CA ASP A 163 5.80 -2.65 -20.25
C ASP A 163 7.09 -1.94 -20.66
N ASN A 164 7.64 -1.08 -19.79
CA ASN A 164 8.89 -0.38 -20.06
C ASN A 164 10.08 -1.33 -20.24
N TRP A 165 10.14 -2.38 -19.41
CA TRP A 165 11.21 -3.39 -19.51
C TRP A 165 11.12 -4.17 -20.83
N MET A 166 9.93 -4.60 -21.22
CA MET A 166 9.69 -5.32 -22.47
C MET A 166 10.11 -4.49 -23.68
N GLN A 167 9.66 -3.23 -23.75
CA GLN A 167 10.02 -2.34 -24.86
C GLN A 167 11.54 -2.13 -24.97
N ALA A 168 12.26 -2.10 -23.85
CA ALA A 168 13.69 -1.85 -23.83
C ALA A 168 14.56 -3.09 -24.06
N LYS A 169 14.12 -4.26 -23.58
CA LYS A 169 14.95 -5.48 -23.58
C LYS A 169 14.59 -6.45 -24.70
N VAL A 170 13.33 -6.46 -25.13
CA VAL A 170 12.83 -7.41 -26.15
C VAL A 170 11.86 -6.71 -27.12
N PRO A 171 12.34 -5.70 -27.86
CA PRO A 171 11.50 -4.87 -28.73
C PRO A 171 10.81 -5.66 -29.87
N ASP A 172 11.31 -6.85 -30.22
CA ASP A 172 10.75 -7.70 -31.25
C ASP A 172 9.52 -8.51 -30.80
N ALA A 173 9.17 -8.46 -29.51
CA ALA A 173 7.95 -9.07 -28.98
C ALA A 173 6.72 -8.23 -29.33
N VAL A 174 5.59 -8.88 -29.53
CA VAL A 174 4.28 -8.22 -29.71
C VAL A 174 3.67 -7.96 -28.34
N ILE A 175 3.69 -6.73 -27.87
CA ILE A 175 3.19 -6.36 -26.54
C ILE A 175 1.69 -6.10 -26.60
N VAL A 176 0.92 -6.86 -25.79
CA VAL A 176 -0.53 -6.70 -25.64
C VAL A 176 -0.85 -6.21 -24.23
N ARG A 177 -1.45 -5.02 -24.14
CA ARG A 177 -1.67 -4.31 -22.87
C ARG A 177 -3.09 -4.48 -22.38
N TYR A 178 -3.24 -4.85 -21.12
CA TYR A 178 -4.52 -5.07 -20.45
C TYR A 178 -4.71 -4.13 -19.26
N ASP A 179 -5.95 -3.85 -18.94
CA ASP A 179 -6.31 -3.02 -17.78
C ASP A 179 -6.38 -3.82 -16.49
N THR A 180 -6.57 -5.15 -16.56
CA THR A 180 -6.65 -6.05 -15.41
C THR A 180 -5.95 -7.38 -15.67
N ASP A 181 -5.42 -7.99 -14.60
CA ASP A 181 -4.81 -9.34 -14.70
C ASP A 181 -5.83 -10.44 -15.02
N VAL A 182 -7.08 -10.27 -14.60
CA VAL A 182 -8.15 -11.21 -14.97
C VAL A 182 -8.30 -11.29 -16.49
N GLN A 183 -8.27 -10.15 -17.19
CA GLN A 183 -8.26 -10.13 -18.66
C GLN A 183 -7.04 -10.86 -19.22
N MET A 184 -5.85 -10.59 -18.68
CA MET A 184 -4.62 -11.26 -19.11
C MET A 184 -4.72 -12.79 -18.99
N HIS A 185 -5.23 -13.29 -17.86
CA HIS A 185 -5.40 -14.74 -17.64
C HIS A 185 -6.39 -15.35 -18.62
N LEU A 186 -7.51 -14.68 -18.92
CA LEU A 186 -8.49 -15.14 -19.92
C LEU A 186 -7.89 -15.17 -21.34
N GLU A 187 -7.13 -14.15 -21.69
CA GLU A 187 -6.47 -14.06 -23.00
C GLU A 187 -5.37 -15.11 -23.19
N LEU A 188 -4.60 -15.39 -22.12
CA LEU A 188 -3.61 -16.48 -22.10
C LEU A 188 -4.30 -17.84 -22.25
N LYS A 189 -5.36 -18.11 -21.51
CA LYS A 189 -6.15 -19.36 -21.61
C LYS A 189 -6.74 -19.55 -23.00
N ALA A 190 -7.17 -18.47 -23.63
CA ALA A 190 -7.75 -18.50 -24.99
C ALA A 190 -6.68 -18.56 -26.11
N GLY A 191 -5.38 -18.53 -25.75
CA GLY A 191 -4.29 -18.52 -26.72
C GLY A 191 -4.19 -17.24 -27.56
N ARG A 192 -4.79 -16.13 -27.09
CA ARG A 192 -4.69 -14.82 -27.76
C ARG A 192 -3.42 -14.08 -27.39
N VAL A 193 -2.77 -14.44 -26.28
CA VAL A 193 -1.36 -14.16 -25.98
C VAL A 193 -0.63 -15.46 -25.68
N ASP A 194 0.67 -15.47 -25.90
CA ASP A 194 1.50 -16.68 -25.78
C ASP A 194 2.10 -16.80 -24.37
N VAL A 195 2.42 -15.67 -23.76
CA VAL A 195 2.94 -15.58 -22.39
C VAL A 195 2.43 -14.30 -21.72
N LEU A 196 2.48 -14.29 -20.39
CA LEU A 196 2.29 -13.07 -19.58
C LEU A 196 3.61 -12.66 -18.94
N MET A 197 3.83 -11.35 -18.76
CA MET A 197 4.82 -10.83 -17.85
C MET A 197 4.13 -10.11 -16.69
N THR A 198 4.33 -10.61 -15.47
CA THR A 198 3.55 -10.20 -14.30
C THR A 198 4.32 -10.39 -12.99
N ASN A 199 3.71 -10.01 -11.86
CA ASN A 199 4.23 -10.30 -10.53
C ASN A 199 4.11 -11.79 -10.20
N PRO A 200 5.21 -12.47 -9.83
CA PRO A 200 5.20 -13.92 -9.56
C PRO A 200 4.28 -14.34 -8.43
N LEU A 201 4.17 -13.54 -7.36
CA LEU A 201 3.30 -13.85 -6.22
C LEU A 201 1.84 -13.80 -6.62
N LYS A 202 1.47 -12.73 -7.32
CA LYS A 202 0.12 -12.50 -7.77
C LYS A 202 -0.35 -13.62 -8.69
N VAL A 203 0.42 -13.89 -9.74
CA VAL A 203 0.02 -14.91 -10.72
C VAL A 203 -0.04 -16.31 -10.12
N TYR A 204 0.81 -16.61 -9.14
CA TYR A 204 0.73 -17.86 -8.41
C TYR A 204 -0.59 -17.98 -7.64
N LEU A 205 -0.92 -16.99 -6.81
CA LEU A 205 -2.10 -17.02 -5.94
C LEU A 205 -3.42 -16.88 -6.71
N GLU A 206 -3.43 -16.08 -7.75
CA GLU A 206 -4.66 -15.78 -8.51
C GLU A 206 -4.94 -16.77 -9.63
N PHE A 207 -3.91 -17.38 -10.22
CA PHE A 207 -4.04 -18.19 -11.41
C PHE A 207 -3.37 -19.57 -11.28
N LEU A 208 -2.05 -19.67 -11.12
CA LEU A 208 -1.33 -20.94 -11.19
C LEU A 208 -1.72 -21.95 -10.12
N SER A 209 -2.10 -21.50 -8.92
CA SER A 209 -2.58 -22.36 -7.82
C SER A 209 -4.06 -22.75 -7.95
N LYS A 210 -4.77 -22.27 -8.96
CA LYS A 210 -6.18 -22.57 -9.20
C LYS A 210 -6.32 -23.69 -10.24
N PRO A 211 -7.47 -24.38 -10.28
CA PRO A 211 -7.71 -25.42 -11.29
C PRO A 211 -7.45 -24.96 -12.73
N ASP A 212 -7.84 -23.73 -13.04
CA ASP A 212 -7.68 -23.10 -14.35
C ASP A 212 -6.22 -22.86 -14.74
N GLY A 213 -5.32 -22.76 -13.76
CA GLY A 213 -3.89 -22.59 -13.95
C GLY A 213 -3.10 -23.88 -14.22
N GLY A 214 -3.75 -25.05 -14.08
CA GLY A 214 -3.07 -26.36 -14.14
C GLY A 214 -2.34 -26.66 -15.45
N GLY A 215 -2.72 -26.00 -16.55
CA GLY A 215 -2.06 -26.11 -17.86
C GLY A 215 -0.93 -25.08 -18.09
N PHE A 216 -0.58 -24.27 -17.10
CA PHE A 216 0.39 -23.18 -17.22
C PHE A 216 1.52 -23.32 -16.21
N GLU A 217 2.64 -22.67 -16.51
CA GLU A 217 3.84 -22.69 -15.68
C GLU A 217 4.59 -21.38 -15.72
N VAL A 218 5.46 -21.21 -14.76
CA VAL A 218 6.47 -20.14 -14.73
C VAL A 218 7.55 -20.44 -15.77
N ILE A 219 7.96 -19.45 -16.56
CA ILE A 219 8.99 -19.57 -17.59
C ILE A 219 10.20 -18.72 -17.20
N GLY A 220 11.36 -19.37 -17.06
CA GLY A 220 12.62 -18.73 -16.74
C GLY A 220 12.72 -18.18 -15.31
N PRO A 221 13.78 -17.44 -15.01
CA PRO A 221 14.04 -16.90 -13.68
C PRO A 221 13.14 -15.70 -13.34
N GLN A 222 13.08 -15.36 -12.05
CA GLN A 222 12.58 -14.05 -11.64
C GLN A 222 13.52 -12.95 -12.12
N ILE A 223 12.96 -11.94 -12.75
CA ILE A 223 13.70 -10.81 -13.28
C ILE A 223 13.77 -9.73 -12.21
N LYS A 224 15.00 -9.34 -11.86
CA LYS A 224 15.31 -8.21 -10.98
C LYS A 224 16.09 -7.21 -11.82
N ASP A 225 15.51 -6.07 -12.12
CA ASP A 225 16.15 -5.02 -12.92
C ASP A 225 15.79 -3.66 -12.31
N GLU A 226 16.67 -3.15 -11.44
CA GLU A 226 16.44 -1.90 -10.71
C GLU A 226 16.19 -0.71 -11.63
N LYS A 227 16.80 -0.68 -12.80
CA LYS A 227 16.58 0.38 -13.78
C LYS A 227 15.11 0.49 -14.20
N TYR A 228 14.42 -0.64 -14.33
CA TYR A 228 13.04 -0.69 -14.81
C TYR A 228 12.05 -0.93 -13.67
N PHE A 229 12.35 -1.83 -12.74
CA PHE A 229 11.43 -2.21 -11.63
C PHE A 229 11.67 -1.37 -10.38
N GLY A 230 12.72 -0.53 -10.38
CA GLY A 230 13.07 0.33 -9.26
C GLY A 230 13.59 -0.43 -8.05
N ILE A 231 13.78 0.32 -6.97
CA ILE A 231 14.36 -0.19 -5.71
C ILE A 231 13.34 -0.85 -4.79
N GLY A 232 12.15 -1.11 -5.26
CA GLY A 232 11.04 -1.71 -4.52
C GLY A 232 9.72 -0.96 -4.74
N VAL A 233 8.76 -1.21 -3.86
CA VAL A 233 7.41 -0.62 -3.87
C VAL A 233 7.29 0.37 -2.74
N GLY A 234 6.71 1.54 -2.99
CA GLY A 234 6.48 2.59 -2.00
C GLY A 234 5.16 3.31 -2.18
N ALA A 235 4.77 4.08 -1.18
CA ALA A 235 3.66 5.00 -1.24
C ALA A 235 4.03 6.21 -2.10
N GLY A 236 3.18 6.59 -3.06
CA GLY A 236 3.41 7.73 -3.95
C GLY A 236 2.67 8.98 -3.48
N LEU A 237 3.34 10.13 -3.47
CA LEU A 237 2.79 11.42 -3.06
C LEU A 237 3.11 12.51 -4.09
N ARG A 238 2.32 13.59 -4.12
CA ARG A 238 2.72 14.80 -4.85
C ARG A 238 4.01 15.37 -4.24
N LYS A 239 4.87 15.89 -5.08
CA LYS A 239 6.09 16.59 -4.64
C LYS A 239 5.77 17.74 -3.69
N GLY A 240 6.63 17.92 -2.70
CA GLY A 240 6.52 19.00 -1.71
C GLY A 240 5.58 18.69 -0.54
N ASN A 241 5.02 17.47 -0.44
CA ASN A 241 4.27 17.04 0.76
C ASN A 241 5.18 16.33 1.77
N ASP A 242 6.28 17.00 2.15
CA ASP A 242 7.35 16.43 2.98
C ASP A 242 6.86 16.04 4.38
N ALA A 243 5.90 16.79 4.93
CA ALA A 243 5.36 16.51 6.26
C ALA A 243 4.60 15.16 6.30
N LEU A 244 3.75 14.89 5.32
CA LEU A 244 3.03 13.62 5.21
C LEU A 244 4.01 12.49 4.86
N LEU A 245 4.92 12.72 3.92
CA LEU A 245 5.95 11.76 3.52
C LEU A 245 6.78 11.29 4.73
N LYS A 246 7.26 12.22 5.55
CA LYS A 246 8.05 11.89 6.75
C LYS A 246 7.27 11.04 7.75
N ARG A 247 5.98 11.33 7.96
CA ARG A 247 5.12 10.52 8.85
C ARG A 247 4.93 9.11 8.31
N ILE A 248 4.72 8.96 7.00
CA ILE A 248 4.59 7.68 6.31
C ILE A 248 5.90 6.89 6.40
N ASP A 249 7.04 7.51 6.15
CA ASP A 249 8.36 6.88 6.25
C ASP A 249 8.65 6.36 7.67
N THR A 250 8.31 7.18 8.67
CA THR A 250 8.43 6.78 10.08
C THR A 250 7.56 5.55 10.36
N ALA A 251 6.29 5.58 9.95
CA ALA A 251 5.35 4.47 10.13
C ALA A 251 5.85 3.18 9.47
N ILE A 252 6.32 3.25 8.22
CA ILE A 252 6.87 2.08 7.50
C ILE A 252 8.12 1.54 8.21
N ASN A 253 9.04 2.41 8.62
CA ASN A 253 10.26 1.99 9.31
C ASN A 253 9.97 1.34 10.67
N ASP A 254 8.99 1.85 11.41
CA ASP A 254 8.53 1.25 12.66
C ASP A 254 7.87 -0.12 12.42
N MET A 255 7.07 -0.25 11.37
CA MET A 255 6.47 -1.54 10.98
C MET A 255 7.51 -2.58 10.53
N LYS A 256 8.63 -2.14 9.95
CA LYS A 256 9.78 -3.02 9.66
C LYS A 256 10.43 -3.51 10.95
N LYS A 257 10.70 -2.59 11.88
CA LYS A 257 11.42 -2.88 13.13
C LYS A 257 10.66 -3.81 14.06
N ASP A 258 9.34 -3.65 14.17
CA ASP A 258 8.51 -4.42 15.10
C ASP A 258 7.87 -5.67 14.49
N GLY A 259 8.22 -6.01 13.25
CA GLY A 259 7.74 -7.20 12.55
C GLY A 259 6.30 -7.10 12.02
N THR A 260 5.70 -5.91 12.03
CA THR A 260 4.34 -5.71 11.51
C THR A 260 4.24 -6.00 10.02
N LEU A 261 5.25 -5.61 9.22
CA LEU A 261 5.28 -5.95 7.78
C LEU A 261 5.32 -7.46 7.57
N ASP A 262 6.09 -8.19 8.38
CA ASP A 262 6.15 -9.66 8.32
C ASP A 262 4.79 -10.29 8.65
N ARG A 263 4.13 -9.80 9.70
CA ARG A 263 2.80 -10.28 10.10
C ARG A 263 1.75 -10.07 9.00
N TYR A 264 1.71 -8.88 8.38
CA TYR A 264 0.79 -8.62 7.26
C TYR A 264 1.18 -9.41 6.01
N SER A 265 2.48 -9.55 5.72
CA SER A 265 2.94 -10.40 4.63
C SER A 265 2.43 -11.84 4.80
N LYS A 266 2.62 -12.46 5.96
CA LYS A 266 2.20 -13.84 6.26
C LYS A 266 0.68 -14.04 6.24
N LYS A 267 -0.12 -12.98 6.42
CA LYS A 267 -1.58 -13.06 6.29
C LYS A 267 -2.03 -13.35 4.84
N TYR A 268 -1.28 -12.86 3.86
CA TYR A 268 -1.65 -12.92 2.45
C TYR A 268 -0.74 -13.85 1.63
N PHE A 269 0.47 -14.10 2.09
CA PHE A 269 1.50 -14.84 1.36
C PHE A 269 2.14 -15.90 2.24
N PRO A 270 2.56 -17.05 1.69
CA PRO A 270 3.21 -18.11 2.44
C PRO A 270 4.65 -17.76 2.91
N PHE A 271 5.15 -16.58 2.55
CA PHE A 271 6.50 -16.08 2.86
C PHE A 271 6.56 -14.55 2.92
N ALA A 272 7.66 -14.01 3.42
CA ALA A 272 7.89 -12.56 3.44
C ALA A 272 8.14 -12.00 2.01
N ILE A 273 7.66 -10.79 1.74
CA ILE A 273 7.70 -10.15 0.41
C ILE A 273 8.44 -8.80 0.41
N TYR A 274 9.25 -8.54 1.45
CA TYR A 274 10.06 -7.32 1.60
C TYR A 274 11.55 -7.62 1.79
#